data_d05412d05c86de44bf72d4ec1262fbdf
#
_entry.id   d05412d05c86de44bf72d4ec1262fbdf
#
_cell.length_a   1.000
_cell.length_b   1.000
_cell.length_c   1.000
_cell.angle_alpha   90.00
_cell.angle_beta   90.00
_cell.angle_gamma   90.00
#
_symmetry.space_group_name_H-M   'P 1'
#
loop_
_entity.id
_entity.type
_entity.pdbx_description
1 polymer ?
#
loop_
_entity_poly.entity_id
_entity_poly.type
_entity_poly.pdbx_seq_one_letter_code
_entity_poly.pdbx_strand_id
1 'polypeptide(L)'
;MSPIPATPPIAGALSLSVGVGLAVLASLLFQVAFTVEGLWPLVIGYLGVLFALRRLSSHRWSFYLGLLAGLGVFVPQTLFLWRIFSVAAIPLWIILALFHAAFVLVLGRVEERWGSRIALWVAPIVWCGIEYFRSEVWWLRFSWFTAGSCLPPGARGLLAPLGVYGFGTVGMAVGATLCRMVESGAVRRSGAAWMFLSGILVLGAAGWIRPDWRQGGPPSGEEVPVAGIQLEFPGVPEVRVALDGLARTHPDAQLAMLSEYTFDGEIPAPVTAWCRRHGKWLVAGGREPLPESDAARRSWWDWIPGLETLSAGGGSTDRYFNTAFVIGPGGTVVHRRAKSRPIQFFRDGEPAREQRVWDSPWGRLGILICYDASYRRVTDPLVRQGAQALLLPTMDLEAWGEHQHRLNARMARIRAAELGIPILRVASSGISQILEGNGTERATAPFPGPGRVIAGSLPMNASPRSLPIDSWLAPGCTWASGGLILMLALPKRRGRTNRPDPDAFPLSLS
;
A
#
# COMPACT_ATOMS: atom_id res chain seq x y z
N MET A 1 15.03 48.86 -5.69
CA MET A 1 14.66 47.47 -5.93
C MET A 1 13.90 47.41 -7.26
N SER A 2 14.56 47.02 -8.34
CA SER A 2 13.92 46.89 -9.65
C SER A 2 12.98 45.68 -9.61
N PRO A 3 11.75 45.78 -10.17
CA PRO A 3 10.82 44.66 -10.18
C PRO A 3 11.42 43.51 -11.01
N ILE A 4 11.38 42.30 -10.42
CA ILE A 4 11.75 41.04 -11.10
C ILE A 4 10.85 40.93 -12.33
N PRO A 5 11.41 40.80 -13.56
CA PRO A 5 10.61 40.69 -14.76
C PRO A 5 9.71 39.45 -14.66
N ALA A 6 8.40 39.66 -14.83
CA ALA A 6 7.41 38.61 -14.87
C ALA A 6 7.78 37.65 -16.03
N THR A 7 7.93 36.37 -15.69
CA THR A 7 8.10 35.30 -16.68
C THR A 7 6.92 35.32 -17.65
N PRO A 8 7.16 35.24 -18.98
CA PRO A 8 6.07 35.24 -19.96
C PRO A 8 5.11 34.08 -19.66
N PRO A 9 3.80 34.29 -19.79
CA PRO A 9 2.81 33.26 -19.54
C PRO A 9 3.04 32.06 -20.46
N ILE A 10 2.99 30.87 -19.91
CA ILE A 10 3.05 29.60 -20.67
C ILE A 10 1.89 29.63 -21.66
N ALA A 11 2.20 29.56 -22.97
CA ALA A 11 1.17 29.54 -24.00
C ALA A 11 0.17 28.40 -23.75
N GLY A 12 -1.11 28.75 -23.57
CA GLY A 12 -2.16 27.79 -23.25
C GLY A 12 -2.24 27.38 -21.78
N ALA A 13 -1.78 28.23 -20.85
CA ALA A 13 -1.94 28.00 -19.41
C ALA A 13 -3.43 27.89 -19.01
N LEU A 14 -3.72 26.97 -18.07
CA LEU A 14 -5.07 26.79 -17.52
C LEU A 14 -5.45 27.96 -16.61
N SER A 15 -6.70 28.43 -16.72
CA SER A 15 -7.25 29.37 -15.74
C SER A 15 -7.43 28.70 -14.38
N LEU A 16 -7.46 29.49 -13.32
CA LEU A 16 -7.65 28.98 -11.96
C LEU A 16 -8.98 28.23 -11.80
N SER A 17 -10.06 28.75 -12.37
CA SER A 17 -11.38 28.13 -12.32
C SER A 17 -11.41 26.75 -12.98
N VAL A 18 -10.78 26.60 -14.14
CA VAL A 18 -10.60 25.31 -14.80
C VAL A 18 -9.75 24.38 -13.95
N GLY A 19 -8.67 24.89 -13.36
CA GLY A 19 -7.81 24.10 -12.45
C GLY A 19 -8.57 23.57 -11.24
N VAL A 20 -9.41 24.38 -10.60
CA VAL A 20 -10.29 23.93 -9.49
C VAL A 20 -11.24 22.82 -9.96
N GLY A 21 -11.90 23.02 -11.10
CA GLY A 21 -12.79 22.01 -11.68
C GLY A 21 -12.07 20.68 -11.96
N LEU A 22 -10.83 20.75 -12.47
CA LEU A 22 -10.01 19.55 -12.70
C LEU A 22 -9.59 18.88 -11.39
N ALA A 23 -9.22 19.63 -10.34
CA ALA A 23 -8.87 19.04 -9.05
C ALA A 23 -10.04 18.30 -8.41
N VAL A 24 -11.25 18.90 -8.48
CA VAL A 24 -12.49 18.25 -8.03
C VAL A 24 -12.82 17.03 -8.88
N LEU A 25 -12.70 17.12 -10.21
CA LEU A 25 -12.92 16.00 -11.12
C LEU A 25 -11.96 14.85 -10.82
N ALA A 26 -10.67 15.12 -10.60
CA ALA A 26 -9.70 14.10 -10.22
C ALA A 26 -10.14 13.35 -8.95
N SER A 27 -10.55 14.10 -7.92
CA SER A 27 -11.06 13.52 -6.67
C SER A 27 -12.25 12.60 -6.90
N LEU A 28 -13.24 13.07 -7.66
CA LEU A 28 -14.45 12.29 -7.96
C LEU A 28 -14.14 11.02 -8.76
N LEU A 29 -13.29 11.12 -9.79
CA LEU A 29 -12.87 9.97 -10.59
C LEU A 29 -12.17 8.91 -9.73
N PHE A 30 -11.29 9.34 -8.81
CA PHE A 30 -10.65 8.40 -7.89
C PHE A 30 -11.69 7.74 -6.95
N GLN A 31 -12.57 8.54 -6.33
CA GLN A 31 -13.58 8.01 -5.41
C GLN A 31 -14.46 6.95 -6.08
N VAL A 32 -14.96 7.25 -7.29
CA VAL A 32 -15.80 6.29 -8.04
C VAL A 32 -15.00 5.06 -8.44
N ALA A 33 -13.77 5.23 -8.96
CA ALA A 33 -12.91 4.11 -9.36
C ALA A 33 -12.58 3.18 -8.18
N PHE A 34 -12.41 3.75 -6.99
CA PHE A 34 -12.04 2.98 -5.80
C PHE A 34 -13.23 2.28 -5.14
N THR A 35 -14.41 2.93 -5.13
CA THR A 35 -15.60 2.41 -4.42
C THR A 35 -16.45 1.47 -5.26
N VAL A 36 -16.48 1.66 -6.59
CA VAL A 36 -17.28 0.87 -7.52
C VAL A 36 -16.37 -0.02 -8.36
N GLU A 37 -16.26 -1.30 -8.00
CA GLU A 37 -15.29 -2.23 -8.61
C GLU A 37 -15.34 -2.27 -10.15
N GLY A 38 -16.53 -2.19 -10.75
CA GLY A 38 -16.71 -2.17 -12.22
C GLY A 38 -16.21 -0.89 -12.89
N LEU A 39 -16.02 0.19 -12.13
CA LEU A 39 -15.59 1.50 -12.64
C LEU A 39 -14.11 1.82 -12.36
N TRP A 40 -13.31 0.82 -11.97
CA TRP A 40 -11.87 0.98 -11.78
C TRP A 40 -11.14 1.66 -12.96
N PRO A 41 -11.53 1.53 -14.26
CA PRO A 41 -10.83 2.22 -15.34
C PRO A 41 -10.84 3.73 -15.24
N LEU A 42 -11.76 4.32 -14.46
CA LEU A 42 -11.78 5.76 -14.19
C LEU A 42 -10.53 6.26 -13.48
N VAL A 43 -9.76 5.38 -12.84
CA VAL A 43 -8.45 5.74 -12.26
C VAL A 43 -7.48 6.25 -13.33
N ILE A 44 -7.58 5.79 -14.58
CA ILE A 44 -6.77 6.30 -15.70
C ILE A 44 -7.16 7.74 -16.01
N GLY A 45 -8.47 8.04 -16.00
CA GLY A 45 -8.98 9.41 -16.13
C GLY A 45 -8.49 10.32 -15.00
N TYR A 46 -8.55 9.84 -13.75
CA TYR A 46 -7.98 10.52 -12.59
C TYR A 46 -6.51 10.90 -12.79
N LEU A 47 -5.68 9.95 -13.22
CA LEU A 47 -4.24 10.17 -13.46
C LEU A 47 -4.00 11.17 -14.61
N GLY A 48 -4.80 11.10 -15.69
CA GLY A 48 -4.76 12.05 -16.79
C GLY A 48 -5.15 13.47 -16.38
N VAL A 49 -6.15 13.61 -15.51
CA VAL A 49 -6.58 14.92 -14.98
C VAL A 49 -5.52 15.50 -14.04
N LEU A 50 -4.89 14.68 -13.18
CA LEU A 50 -3.75 15.11 -12.36
C LEU A 50 -2.60 15.62 -13.24
N PHE A 51 -2.30 14.92 -14.33
CA PHE A 51 -1.28 15.35 -15.28
C PHE A 51 -1.65 16.68 -15.96
N ALA A 52 -2.93 16.95 -16.23
CA ALA A 52 -3.38 18.21 -16.81
C ALA A 52 -3.08 19.42 -15.92
N LEU A 53 -3.13 19.28 -14.59
CA LEU A 53 -2.86 20.34 -13.61
C LEU A 53 -1.43 20.92 -13.71
N ARG A 54 -0.47 20.24 -14.36
CA ARG A 54 0.88 20.75 -14.59
C ARG A 54 0.90 22.07 -15.39
N ARG A 55 -0.17 22.36 -16.16
CA ARG A 55 -0.29 23.52 -17.04
C ARG A 55 -0.83 24.79 -16.35
N LEU A 56 -0.95 24.78 -15.05
CA LEU A 56 -1.34 25.97 -14.32
C LEU A 56 -0.26 27.06 -14.45
N SER A 57 -0.69 28.31 -14.59
CA SER A 57 0.19 29.46 -14.81
C SER A 57 1.11 29.79 -13.63
N SER A 58 0.81 29.24 -12.45
CA SER A 58 1.55 29.55 -11.22
C SER A 58 1.85 28.26 -10.45
N HIS A 59 3.11 28.09 -10.05
CA HIS A 59 3.53 26.98 -9.20
C HIS A 59 2.83 26.94 -7.84
N ARG A 60 2.43 28.10 -7.31
CA ARG A 60 1.62 28.16 -6.08
C ARG A 60 0.28 27.49 -6.29
N TRP A 61 -0.39 27.78 -7.40
CA TRP A 61 -1.67 27.15 -7.71
C TRP A 61 -1.52 25.69 -8.08
N SER A 62 -0.45 25.29 -8.74
CA SER A 62 -0.12 23.86 -8.97
C SER A 62 -0.03 23.10 -7.65
N PHE A 63 0.65 23.68 -6.65
CA PHE A 63 0.75 23.09 -5.33
C PHE A 63 -0.61 23.02 -4.62
N TYR A 64 -1.36 24.12 -4.55
CA TYR A 64 -2.63 24.14 -3.83
C TYR A 64 -3.71 23.27 -4.48
N LEU A 65 -3.78 23.22 -5.80
CA LEU A 65 -4.75 22.37 -6.49
C LEU A 65 -4.34 20.89 -6.47
N GLY A 66 -3.04 20.58 -6.49
CA GLY A 66 -2.55 19.26 -6.20
C GLY A 66 -2.90 18.81 -4.76
N LEU A 67 -2.75 19.71 -3.79
CA LEU A 67 -3.15 19.46 -2.40
C LEU A 67 -4.66 19.22 -2.29
N LEU A 68 -5.48 20.04 -2.96
CA LEU A 68 -6.93 19.87 -2.99
C LEU A 68 -7.34 18.52 -3.57
N ALA A 69 -6.75 18.13 -4.71
CA ALA A 69 -6.99 16.81 -5.29
C ALA A 69 -6.59 15.68 -4.34
N GLY A 70 -5.44 15.80 -3.67
CA GLY A 70 -4.99 14.83 -2.67
C GLY A 70 -5.91 14.74 -1.46
N LEU A 71 -6.38 15.87 -0.92
CA LEU A 71 -7.38 15.87 0.14
C LEU A 71 -8.68 15.18 -0.30
N GLY A 72 -9.14 15.44 -1.53
CA GLY A 72 -10.30 14.78 -2.10
C GLY A 72 -10.14 13.27 -2.31
N VAL A 73 -8.89 12.78 -2.45
CA VAL A 73 -8.59 11.34 -2.49
C VAL A 73 -8.60 10.75 -1.08
N PHE A 74 -7.88 11.35 -0.13
CA PHE A 74 -7.63 10.69 1.16
C PHE A 74 -8.73 10.93 2.18
N VAL A 75 -9.26 12.14 2.33
CA VAL A 75 -10.20 12.45 3.41
C VAL A 75 -11.43 11.55 3.39
N PRO A 76 -12.18 11.39 2.27
CA PRO A 76 -13.38 10.57 2.27
C PRO A 76 -13.12 9.11 2.66
N GLN A 77 -11.99 8.55 2.20
CA GLN A 77 -11.65 7.15 2.43
C GLN A 77 -11.05 6.89 3.81
N THR A 78 -10.50 7.91 4.46
CA THR A 78 -9.83 7.77 5.76
C THR A 78 -10.53 8.54 6.89
N LEU A 79 -11.84 8.79 6.76
CA LEU A 79 -12.64 9.42 7.85
C LEU A 79 -12.58 8.62 9.15
N PHE A 80 -12.32 7.32 9.11
CA PHE A 80 -12.09 6.50 10.30
C PHE A 80 -10.89 6.99 11.14
N LEU A 81 -9.89 7.68 10.54
CA LEU A 81 -8.79 8.29 11.29
C LEU A 81 -9.28 9.33 12.29
N TRP A 82 -10.41 9.99 12.03
CA TRP A 82 -11.01 10.88 12.99
C TRP A 82 -11.49 10.17 14.26
N ARG A 83 -12.02 8.94 14.11
CA ARG A 83 -12.41 8.10 15.25
C ARG A 83 -11.21 7.65 16.08
N ILE A 84 -10.07 7.44 15.42
CA ILE A 84 -8.84 6.93 16.03
C ILE A 84 -8.03 8.07 16.67
N PHE A 85 -7.82 9.17 15.94
CA PHE A 85 -6.88 10.23 16.28
C PHE A 85 -7.54 11.59 16.57
N SER A 86 -8.86 11.70 16.42
CA SER A 86 -9.60 12.96 16.57
C SER A 86 -8.95 14.08 15.71
N VAL A 87 -8.69 15.25 16.30
CA VAL A 87 -8.10 16.42 15.60
C VAL A 87 -6.75 16.11 14.94
N ALA A 88 -5.97 15.16 15.47
CA ALA A 88 -4.70 14.76 14.89
C ALA A 88 -4.86 14.04 13.53
N ALA A 89 -6.07 13.67 13.10
CA ALA A 89 -6.33 13.19 11.74
C ALA A 89 -6.11 14.27 10.67
N ILE A 90 -6.34 15.56 11.00
CA ILE A 90 -6.20 16.68 10.05
C ILE A 90 -4.76 16.79 9.50
N PRO A 91 -3.70 16.90 10.33
CA PRO A 91 -2.34 16.91 9.80
C PRO A 91 -1.99 15.64 9.04
N LEU A 92 -2.51 14.46 9.40
CA LEU A 92 -2.28 13.23 8.65
C LEU A 92 -2.87 13.32 7.22
N TRP A 93 -4.09 13.84 7.06
CA TRP A 93 -4.69 14.07 5.75
C TRP A 93 -3.89 15.05 4.90
N ILE A 94 -3.42 16.14 5.51
CA ILE A 94 -2.58 17.13 4.81
C ILE A 94 -1.28 16.49 4.36
N ILE A 95 -0.59 15.73 5.23
CA ILE A 95 0.65 15.04 4.90
C ILE A 95 0.46 14.09 3.71
N LEU A 96 -0.61 13.30 3.71
CA LEU A 96 -0.92 12.40 2.59
C LEU A 96 -1.19 13.16 1.30
N ALA A 97 -1.91 14.27 1.36
CA ALA A 97 -2.23 15.11 0.22
C ALA A 97 -1.01 15.85 -0.35
N LEU A 98 0.03 16.14 0.46
CA LEU A 98 1.27 16.79 0.01
C LEU A 98 1.98 16.00 -1.10
N PHE A 99 1.84 14.69 -1.17
CA PHE A 99 2.43 13.88 -2.24
C PHE A 99 1.80 14.17 -3.61
N HIS A 100 0.48 14.47 -3.65
CA HIS A 100 -0.19 14.93 -4.86
C HIS A 100 0.24 16.35 -5.23
N ALA A 101 0.34 17.23 -4.25
CA ALA A 101 0.85 18.59 -4.46
C ALA A 101 2.29 18.57 -5.02
N ALA A 102 3.15 17.71 -4.47
CA ALA A 102 4.51 17.52 -4.95
C ALA A 102 4.55 17.01 -6.41
N PHE A 103 3.71 16.02 -6.75
CA PHE A 103 3.61 15.50 -8.10
C PHE A 103 3.27 16.60 -9.13
N VAL A 104 2.18 17.34 -8.87
CA VAL A 104 1.72 18.39 -9.79
C VAL A 104 2.77 19.51 -9.89
N LEU A 105 3.38 19.91 -8.77
CA LEU A 105 4.42 20.93 -8.73
C LEU A 105 5.67 20.51 -9.54
N VAL A 106 6.15 19.28 -9.33
CA VAL A 106 7.32 18.74 -10.04
C VAL A 106 7.07 18.73 -11.53
N LEU A 107 5.91 18.22 -11.97
CA LEU A 107 5.58 18.20 -13.40
C LEU A 107 5.42 19.59 -14.01
N GLY A 108 4.86 20.56 -13.29
CA GLY A 108 4.80 21.94 -13.73
C GLY A 108 6.21 22.53 -13.94
N ARG A 109 7.15 22.24 -13.04
CA ARG A 109 8.56 22.65 -13.19
C ARG A 109 9.28 21.95 -14.35
N VAL A 110 8.98 20.65 -14.56
CA VAL A 110 9.51 19.90 -15.72
C VAL A 110 9.00 20.53 -17.03
N GLU A 111 7.70 20.81 -17.11
CA GLU A 111 7.10 21.43 -18.29
C GLU A 111 7.73 22.80 -18.60
N GLU A 112 7.88 23.65 -17.60
CA GLU A 112 8.52 24.96 -17.74
C GLU A 112 9.99 24.86 -18.19
N ARG A 113 10.72 23.88 -17.68
CA ARG A 113 12.16 23.78 -17.91
C ARG A 113 12.52 23.04 -19.21
N TRP A 114 11.76 22.01 -19.57
CA TRP A 114 12.08 21.09 -20.67
C TRP A 114 10.93 20.82 -21.64
N GLY A 115 9.74 21.41 -21.39
CA GLY A 115 8.58 21.31 -22.25
C GLY A 115 7.72 20.07 -22.07
N SER A 116 6.55 20.10 -22.70
CA SER A 116 5.48 19.11 -22.53
C SER A 116 5.86 17.68 -22.95
N ARG A 117 6.79 17.54 -23.91
CA ARG A 117 7.24 16.22 -24.36
C ARG A 117 8.02 15.50 -23.26
N ILE A 118 8.91 16.21 -22.57
CA ILE A 118 9.67 15.65 -21.45
C ILE A 118 8.74 15.38 -20.26
N ALA A 119 7.82 16.31 -19.95
CA ALA A 119 6.82 16.12 -18.90
C ALA A 119 5.99 14.85 -19.11
N LEU A 120 5.60 14.52 -20.37
CA LEU A 120 4.88 13.30 -20.69
C LEU A 120 5.66 12.02 -20.34
N TRP A 121 6.95 11.97 -20.71
CA TRP A 121 7.79 10.80 -20.44
C TRP A 121 8.18 10.63 -18.97
N VAL A 122 8.31 11.74 -18.27
CA VAL A 122 8.73 11.77 -16.86
C VAL A 122 7.56 11.50 -15.91
N ALA A 123 6.32 11.83 -16.31
CA ALA A 123 5.15 11.71 -15.44
C ALA A 123 4.97 10.30 -14.84
N PRO A 124 5.05 9.20 -15.60
CA PRO A 124 4.92 7.85 -15.03
C PRO A 124 6.01 7.51 -13.99
N ILE A 125 7.23 7.98 -14.24
CA ILE A 125 8.38 7.75 -13.35
C ILE A 125 8.18 8.51 -12.03
N VAL A 126 7.80 9.78 -12.12
CA VAL A 126 7.57 10.64 -10.94
C VAL A 126 6.37 10.14 -10.14
N TRP A 127 5.28 9.73 -10.81
CA TRP A 127 4.12 9.17 -10.14
C TRP A 127 4.49 7.92 -9.34
N CYS A 128 5.08 6.93 -10.01
CA CYS A 128 5.51 5.68 -9.39
C CYS A 128 6.47 5.92 -8.23
N GLY A 129 7.46 6.80 -8.43
CA GLY A 129 8.46 7.11 -7.41
C GLY A 129 7.87 7.77 -6.18
N ILE A 130 6.97 8.75 -6.35
CA ILE A 130 6.30 9.44 -5.24
C ILE A 130 5.33 8.48 -4.52
N GLU A 131 4.55 7.70 -5.27
CA GLU A 131 3.59 6.75 -4.71
C GLU A 131 4.30 5.66 -3.89
N TYR A 132 5.40 5.09 -4.41
CA TYR A 132 6.21 4.11 -3.69
C TYR A 132 6.93 4.74 -2.48
N PHE A 133 7.50 5.94 -2.63
CA PHE A 133 8.15 6.64 -1.52
C PHE A 133 7.18 6.86 -0.36
N ARG A 134 5.97 7.39 -0.63
CA ARG A 134 4.91 7.57 0.36
C ARG A 134 4.53 6.26 1.04
N SER A 135 4.43 5.20 0.27
CA SER A 135 3.86 3.93 0.71
C SER A 135 4.87 3.06 1.45
N GLU A 136 6.15 3.03 1.03
CA GLU A 136 7.11 2.02 1.48
C GLU A 136 8.35 2.61 2.17
N VAL A 137 8.75 3.84 1.82
CA VAL A 137 10.05 4.41 2.23
C VAL A 137 9.91 5.47 3.31
N TRP A 138 8.96 6.38 3.14
CA TRP A 138 8.68 7.46 4.07
C TRP A 138 8.43 6.92 5.49
N TRP A 139 8.84 7.63 6.55
CA TRP A 139 8.68 7.13 7.91
C TRP A 139 7.20 7.04 8.35
N LEU A 140 6.32 8.00 7.93
CA LEU A 140 4.86 7.95 8.06
C LEU A 140 4.22 7.21 6.89
N ARG A 141 4.81 6.10 6.47
CA ARG A 141 4.36 5.34 5.31
C ARG A 141 2.90 4.93 5.43
N PHE A 142 2.20 5.08 4.31
CA PHE A 142 0.80 4.70 4.19
C PHE A 142 0.56 4.15 2.79
N SER A 143 0.39 2.85 2.66
CA SER A 143 0.38 2.14 1.37
C SER A 143 -1.00 1.97 0.76
N TRP A 144 -2.05 2.38 1.46
CA TRP A 144 -3.41 2.34 0.93
C TRP A 144 -3.64 3.46 -0.09
N PHE A 145 -4.66 3.28 -0.94
CA PHE A 145 -5.07 4.26 -1.96
C PHE A 145 -3.99 4.58 -2.99
N THR A 146 -3.22 3.56 -3.40
CA THR A 146 -2.44 3.60 -4.63
C THR A 146 -3.37 3.47 -5.84
N ALA A 147 -2.94 3.93 -7.01
CA ALA A 147 -3.73 3.77 -8.23
C ALA A 147 -4.05 2.29 -8.52
N GLY A 148 -3.10 1.39 -8.24
CA GLY A 148 -3.30 -0.05 -8.40
C GLY A 148 -4.27 -0.66 -7.38
N SER A 149 -4.51 -0.02 -6.24
CA SER A 149 -5.49 -0.48 -5.27
C SER A 149 -6.96 -0.24 -5.69
N CYS A 150 -7.18 0.52 -6.77
CA CYS A 150 -8.50 0.63 -7.40
C CYS A 150 -8.89 -0.65 -8.15
N LEU A 151 -7.91 -1.46 -8.58
CA LEU A 151 -8.19 -2.71 -9.26
C LEU A 151 -8.97 -3.67 -8.34
N PRO A 152 -10.02 -4.31 -8.86
CA PRO A 152 -10.65 -5.39 -8.13
C PRO A 152 -9.71 -6.61 -8.08
N PRO A 153 -9.81 -7.47 -7.06
CA PRO A 153 -9.00 -8.69 -6.99
C PRO A 153 -9.13 -9.58 -8.23
N GLY A 154 -10.29 -9.57 -8.89
CA GLY A 154 -10.52 -10.26 -10.17
C GLY A 154 -9.64 -9.76 -11.33
N ALA A 155 -9.05 -8.56 -11.23
CA ALA A 155 -8.08 -8.03 -12.21
C ALA A 155 -6.66 -8.60 -12.03
N ARG A 156 -6.53 -9.83 -11.56
CA ARG A 156 -5.27 -10.53 -11.35
C ARG A 156 -4.34 -10.50 -12.57
N GLY A 157 -4.89 -10.57 -13.78
CA GLY A 157 -4.13 -10.46 -15.03
C GLY A 157 -3.29 -9.19 -15.15
N LEU A 158 -3.66 -8.12 -14.41
CA LEU A 158 -2.89 -6.87 -14.30
C LEU A 158 -2.04 -6.82 -13.04
N LEU A 159 -2.59 -7.25 -11.89
CA LEU A 159 -1.88 -7.20 -10.60
C LEU A 159 -0.67 -8.13 -10.55
N ALA A 160 -0.80 -9.36 -11.01
CA ALA A 160 0.28 -10.34 -10.91
C ALA A 160 1.54 -9.98 -11.73
N PRO A 161 1.47 -9.45 -12.98
CA PRO A 161 2.65 -9.03 -13.71
C PRO A 161 3.15 -7.63 -13.32
N LEU A 162 2.25 -6.68 -13.05
CA LEU A 162 2.60 -5.28 -12.87
C LEU A 162 2.82 -4.91 -11.40
N GLY A 163 2.05 -5.48 -10.50
CA GLY A 163 1.92 -5.02 -9.11
C GLY A 163 1.11 -3.72 -9.01
N VAL A 164 0.83 -3.28 -7.80
CA VAL A 164 0.02 -2.07 -7.56
C VAL A 164 0.71 -0.80 -8.05
N TYR A 165 2.03 -0.68 -7.89
CA TYR A 165 2.80 0.48 -8.34
C TYR A 165 3.06 0.46 -9.84
N GLY A 166 3.33 -0.71 -10.42
CA GLY A 166 3.51 -0.88 -11.85
C GLY A 166 2.23 -0.57 -12.63
N PHE A 167 1.07 -0.98 -12.10
CA PHE A 167 -0.21 -0.56 -12.67
C PHE A 167 -0.38 0.96 -12.63
N GLY A 168 -0.07 1.61 -11.49
CA GLY A 168 -0.09 3.07 -11.37
C GLY A 168 0.82 3.76 -12.40
N THR A 169 1.99 3.17 -12.66
CA THR A 169 2.95 3.65 -13.67
C THR A 169 2.36 3.61 -15.09
N VAL A 170 1.82 2.44 -15.48
CA VAL A 170 1.17 2.27 -16.79
C VAL A 170 -0.07 3.15 -16.91
N GLY A 171 -0.90 3.21 -15.87
CA GLY A 171 -2.09 4.06 -15.82
C GLY A 171 -1.75 5.55 -16.00
N MET A 172 -0.66 6.02 -15.37
CA MET A 172 -0.18 7.40 -15.55
C MET A 172 0.32 7.63 -16.98
N ALA A 173 1.07 6.70 -17.56
CA ALA A 173 1.53 6.82 -18.96
C ALA A 173 0.36 6.94 -19.94
N VAL A 174 -0.66 6.10 -19.75
CA VAL A 174 -1.88 6.09 -20.55
C VAL A 174 -2.67 7.39 -20.33
N GLY A 175 -2.97 7.77 -19.08
CA GLY A 175 -3.74 8.96 -18.75
C GLY A 175 -3.06 10.26 -19.24
N ALA A 176 -1.74 10.36 -19.06
CA ALA A 176 -0.97 11.50 -19.55
C ALA A 176 -0.98 11.59 -21.09
N THR A 177 -0.87 10.45 -21.78
CA THR A 177 -0.95 10.39 -23.25
C THR A 177 -2.33 10.83 -23.75
N LEU A 178 -3.41 10.34 -23.16
CA LEU A 178 -4.78 10.76 -23.47
C LEU A 178 -4.97 12.27 -23.25
N CYS A 179 -4.49 12.78 -22.12
CA CYS A 179 -4.51 14.20 -21.82
C CYS A 179 -3.79 15.01 -22.94
N ARG A 180 -2.61 14.59 -23.37
CA ARG A 180 -1.86 15.24 -24.45
C ARG A 180 -2.58 15.18 -25.81
N MET A 181 -3.24 14.08 -26.13
CA MET A 181 -4.04 13.94 -27.33
C MET A 181 -5.24 14.92 -27.33
N VAL A 182 -5.90 15.11 -26.18
CA VAL A 182 -6.96 16.11 -26.03
C VAL A 182 -6.41 17.53 -26.20
N GLU A 183 -5.30 17.84 -25.54
CA GLU A 183 -4.64 19.16 -25.60
C GLU A 183 -4.20 19.55 -27.02
N SER A 184 -3.70 18.60 -27.80
CA SER A 184 -3.22 18.83 -29.19
C SER A 184 -4.34 18.86 -30.22
N GLY A 185 -5.59 18.60 -29.83
CA GLY A 185 -6.71 18.45 -30.76
C GLY A 185 -6.65 17.19 -31.64
N ALA A 186 -5.69 16.30 -31.38
CA ALA A 186 -5.49 15.07 -32.15
C ALA A 186 -6.71 14.13 -32.05
N VAL A 187 -7.43 14.17 -30.93
CA VAL A 187 -8.68 13.38 -30.73
C VAL A 187 -9.73 13.70 -31.79
N ARG A 188 -9.79 14.97 -32.28
CA ARG A 188 -10.74 15.38 -33.33
C ARG A 188 -10.30 14.96 -34.72
N ARG A 189 -9.01 14.62 -34.94
CA ARG A 189 -8.40 14.46 -36.27
C ARG A 189 -7.98 13.04 -36.63
N SER A 190 -7.99 12.09 -35.71
CA SER A 190 -7.44 10.77 -36.02
C SER A 190 -8.19 9.62 -35.38
N GLY A 191 -8.42 8.54 -36.15
CA GLY A 191 -8.86 7.25 -35.66
C GLY A 191 -7.90 6.60 -34.65
N ALA A 192 -6.67 7.13 -34.52
CA ALA A 192 -5.68 6.68 -33.54
C ALA A 192 -6.16 6.87 -32.08
N ALA A 193 -6.95 7.92 -31.79
CA ALA A 193 -7.53 8.12 -30.47
C ALA A 193 -8.55 7.03 -30.14
N TRP A 194 -9.36 6.65 -31.12
CA TRP A 194 -10.32 5.56 -30.96
C TRP A 194 -9.64 4.21 -30.86
N MET A 195 -8.55 3.97 -31.60
CA MET A 195 -7.74 2.75 -31.46
C MET A 195 -7.07 2.69 -30.09
N PHE A 196 -6.60 3.82 -29.55
CA PHE A 196 -5.99 3.86 -28.22
C PHE A 196 -7.00 3.65 -27.10
N LEU A 197 -8.19 4.28 -27.19
CA LEU A 197 -9.32 4.05 -26.28
C LEU A 197 -9.82 2.60 -26.38
N SER A 198 -9.89 2.04 -27.58
CA SER A 198 -10.22 0.63 -27.80
C SER A 198 -9.16 -0.28 -27.21
N GLY A 199 -7.86 0.09 -27.32
CA GLY A 199 -6.76 -0.62 -26.67
C GLY A 199 -6.87 -0.64 -25.15
N ILE A 200 -7.28 0.47 -24.52
CA ILE A 200 -7.54 0.54 -23.08
C ILE A 200 -8.76 -0.31 -22.70
N LEU A 201 -9.83 -0.25 -23.48
CA LEU A 201 -11.01 -1.09 -23.29
C LEU A 201 -10.68 -2.57 -23.46
N VAL A 202 -9.85 -2.91 -24.45
CA VAL A 202 -9.34 -4.28 -24.68
C VAL A 202 -8.42 -4.72 -23.55
N LEU A 203 -7.50 -3.87 -23.07
CA LEU A 203 -6.68 -4.17 -21.90
C LEU A 203 -7.52 -4.28 -20.62
N GLY A 204 -8.53 -3.44 -20.47
CA GLY A 204 -9.52 -3.54 -19.40
C GLY A 204 -10.30 -4.85 -19.49
N ALA A 205 -10.82 -5.19 -20.69
CA ALA A 205 -11.51 -6.45 -20.94
C ALA A 205 -10.57 -7.65 -20.81
N ALA A 206 -9.32 -7.56 -21.27
CA ALA A 206 -8.33 -8.62 -21.11
C ALA A 206 -7.93 -8.83 -19.63
N GLY A 207 -8.02 -7.80 -18.79
CA GLY A 207 -7.92 -7.94 -17.33
C GLY A 207 -9.07 -8.76 -16.72
N TRP A 208 -10.22 -8.82 -17.41
CA TRP A 208 -11.39 -9.66 -17.08
C TRP A 208 -11.37 -11.02 -17.77
N ILE A 209 -10.79 -11.10 -18.97
CA ILE A 209 -10.62 -12.36 -19.71
C ILE A 209 -9.34 -13.00 -19.18
N ARG A 210 -9.50 -14.03 -18.39
CA ARG A 210 -8.44 -14.81 -17.77
C ARG A 210 -7.45 -15.37 -18.81
N PRO A 211 -6.20 -15.00 -18.84
CA PRO A 211 -5.21 -15.90 -19.38
C PRO A 211 -4.75 -16.85 -18.26
N ASP A 212 -5.12 -18.11 -18.38
CA ASP A 212 -4.70 -19.19 -17.45
C ASP A 212 -3.18 -19.46 -17.44
N TRP A 213 -2.44 -18.81 -18.31
CA TRP A 213 -1.01 -19.05 -18.51
C TRP A 213 -0.08 -18.66 -17.35
N ARG A 214 -0.58 -17.88 -16.35
CA ARG A 214 0.14 -17.60 -15.10
C ARG A 214 -0.61 -18.09 -13.87
N GLN A 215 -1.64 -18.85 -14.05
CA GLN A 215 -2.09 -19.73 -12.99
C GLN A 215 -0.89 -20.66 -12.74
N GLY A 216 -0.24 -20.54 -11.59
CA GLY A 216 0.36 -21.73 -11.03
C GLY A 216 -0.73 -22.77 -11.15
N GLY A 217 -0.42 -23.96 -11.65
CA GLY A 217 -1.40 -25.00 -11.93
C GLY A 217 -2.47 -25.12 -10.85
N PRO A 218 -3.51 -25.90 -11.06
CA PRO A 218 -4.50 -26.14 -10.02
C PRO A 218 -3.73 -26.31 -8.72
N PRO A 219 -4.24 -25.87 -7.57
CA PRO A 219 -3.55 -26.10 -6.30
C PRO A 219 -3.18 -27.57 -6.28
N SER A 220 -1.98 -27.87 -6.78
CA SER A 220 -1.40 -29.22 -6.82
C SER A 220 -0.70 -29.48 -5.51
N GLY A 221 -0.87 -28.54 -4.58
CA GLY A 221 -0.43 -28.61 -3.23
C GLY A 221 -1.50 -29.19 -2.31
N GLU A 222 -1.05 -29.70 -1.22
CA GLU A 222 -1.86 -30.11 -0.08
C GLU A 222 -2.79 -28.99 0.34
N GLU A 223 -4.06 -29.28 0.59
CA GLU A 223 -5.00 -28.35 1.22
C GLU A 223 -4.96 -28.60 2.73
N VAL A 224 -4.68 -27.55 3.48
CA VAL A 224 -4.59 -27.61 4.94
C VAL A 224 -5.95 -27.23 5.54
N PRO A 225 -6.63 -28.15 6.26
CA PRO A 225 -7.84 -27.80 7.01
C PRO A 225 -7.49 -26.81 8.13
N VAL A 226 -8.06 -25.61 8.04
CA VAL A 226 -7.78 -24.50 8.96
C VAL A 226 -9.05 -23.98 9.61
N ALA A 227 -8.91 -23.42 10.81
CA ALA A 227 -9.98 -22.68 11.46
C ALA A 227 -9.42 -21.49 12.25
N GLY A 228 -10.20 -20.42 12.37
CA GLY A 228 -9.83 -19.23 13.14
C GLY A 228 -10.99 -18.71 13.97
N ILE A 229 -10.67 -17.97 15.03
CA ILE A 229 -11.67 -17.39 15.94
C ILE A 229 -11.40 -15.90 16.09
N GLN A 230 -12.45 -15.10 15.89
CA GLN A 230 -12.41 -13.64 16.10
C GLN A 230 -12.59 -13.34 17.58
N LEU A 231 -11.54 -12.84 18.23
CA LEU A 231 -11.56 -12.43 19.63
C LEU A 231 -10.86 -11.07 19.78
N GLU A 232 -11.52 -10.14 20.47
CA GLU A 232 -10.98 -8.81 20.76
C GLU A 232 -10.64 -8.72 22.24
N PHE A 233 -9.35 -8.65 22.57
CA PHE A 233 -8.81 -8.60 23.94
C PHE A 233 -9.43 -9.66 24.90
N PRO A 234 -9.47 -10.94 24.52
CA PRO A 234 -10.12 -11.96 25.34
C PRO A 234 -9.30 -12.27 26.59
N GLY A 235 -9.99 -12.67 27.64
CA GLY A 235 -9.34 -13.35 28.78
C GLY A 235 -8.93 -14.78 28.45
N VAL A 236 -7.92 -15.32 29.16
CA VAL A 236 -7.46 -16.71 28.96
C VAL A 236 -8.59 -17.76 29.11
N PRO A 237 -9.54 -17.65 30.08
CA PRO A 237 -10.68 -18.54 30.15
C PRO A 237 -11.58 -18.49 28.90
N GLU A 238 -11.82 -17.31 28.36
CA GLU A 238 -12.61 -17.09 27.13
C GLU A 238 -11.95 -17.76 25.92
N VAL A 239 -10.63 -17.55 25.75
CA VAL A 239 -9.86 -18.22 24.69
C VAL A 239 -9.98 -19.73 24.79
N ARG A 240 -9.89 -20.29 25.99
CA ARG A 240 -10.04 -21.74 26.20
C ARG A 240 -11.42 -22.24 25.77
N VAL A 241 -12.48 -21.58 26.22
CA VAL A 241 -13.86 -21.97 25.88
C VAL A 241 -14.05 -21.92 24.36
N ALA A 242 -13.53 -20.86 23.72
CA ALA A 242 -13.60 -20.68 22.26
C ALA A 242 -12.83 -21.77 21.51
N LEU A 243 -11.60 -22.11 21.96
CA LEU A 243 -10.78 -23.18 21.38
C LEU A 243 -11.40 -24.56 21.57
N ASP A 244 -11.97 -24.86 22.75
CA ASP A 244 -12.69 -26.10 23.00
C ASP A 244 -13.96 -26.19 22.13
N GLY A 245 -14.64 -25.09 21.91
CA GLY A 245 -15.73 -24.96 20.95
C GLY A 245 -15.28 -25.30 19.53
N LEU A 246 -14.17 -24.68 19.09
CA LEU A 246 -13.57 -24.88 17.76
C LEU A 246 -13.23 -26.38 17.55
N ALA A 247 -12.60 -27.02 18.52
CA ALA A 247 -12.23 -28.43 18.42
C ALA A 247 -13.43 -29.37 18.28
N ARG A 248 -14.58 -29.00 18.86
CA ARG A 248 -15.84 -29.77 18.72
C ARG A 248 -16.53 -29.53 17.38
N THR A 249 -16.57 -28.28 16.91
CA THR A 249 -17.30 -27.91 15.68
C THR A 249 -16.50 -28.16 14.41
N HIS A 250 -15.16 -28.08 14.50
CA HIS A 250 -14.22 -28.29 13.39
C HIS A 250 -13.12 -29.29 13.80
N PRO A 251 -13.47 -30.57 14.08
CA PRO A 251 -12.51 -31.59 14.53
C PRO A 251 -11.38 -31.81 13.50
N ASP A 252 -11.67 -31.65 12.20
CA ASP A 252 -10.71 -31.88 11.12
C ASP A 252 -9.71 -30.77 10.93
N ALA A 253 -9.93 -29.57 11.51
CA ALA A 253 -8.98 -28.46 11.40
C ALA A 253 -7.63 -28.87 12.03
N GLN A 254 -6.58 -28.83 11.23
CA GLN A 254 -5.21 -29.16 11.65
C GLN A 254 -4.50 -27.95 12.24
N LEU A 255 -4.76 -26.77 11.68
CA LEU A 255 -4.20 -25.50 12.12
C LEU A 255 -5.31 -24.56 12.59
N ALA A 256 -5.25 -24.20 13.87
CA ALA A 256 -6.08 -23.13 14.43
C ALA A 256 -5.33 -21.79 14.39
N MET A 257 -6.03 -20.67 14.22
CA MET A 257 -5.46 -19.33 14.28
C MET A 257 -6.32 -18.38 15.11
N LEU A 258 -5.69 -17.61 15.97
CA LEU A 258 -6.26 -16.50 16.72
C LEU A 258 -5.73 -15.17 16.15
N SER A 259 -6.36 -14.06 16.57
CA SER A 259 -6.00 -12.72 16.14
C SER A 259 -4.67 -12.25 16.73
N GLU A 260 -4.20 -11.11 16.21
CA GLU A 260 -3.11 -10.33 16.81
C GLU A 260 -3.50 -9.86 18.21
N TYR A 261 -2.54 -9.78 19.14
CA TYR A 261 -2.77 -9.37 20.52
C TYR A 261 -3.86 -10.16 21.27
N THR A 262 -4.05 -11.45 20.93
CA THR A 262 -4.94 -12.33 21.71
C THR A 262 -4.45 -12.43 23.16
N PHE A 263 -3.13 -12.35 23.38
CA PHE A 263 -2.53 -12.38 24.71
C PHE A 263 -1.72 -11.11 24.98
N ASP A 264 -1.79 -10.66 26.23
CA ASP A 264 -0.98 -9.55 26.75
C ASP A 264 0.33 -10.08 27.36
N GLY A 265 1.08 -10.86 26.58
CA GLY A 265 2.30 -11.53 27.00
C GLY A 265 2.58 -12.76 26.15
N GLU A 266 3.40 -13.67 26.70
CA GLU A 266 3.66 -14.97 26.09
C GLU A 266 2.43 -15.90 26.18
N ILE A 267 2.47 -16.99 25.41
CA ILE A 267 1.35 -17.93 25.32
C ILE A 267 1.12 -18.63 26.66
N PRO A 268 -0.07 -18.52 27.27
CA PRO A 268 -0.38 -19.13 28.56
C PRO A 268 -0.35 -20.65 28.54
N ALA A 269 0.09 -21.27 29.65
CA ALA A 269 0.16 -22.72 29.81
C ALA A 269 -1.16 -23.47 29.50
N PRO A 270 -2.36 -22.96 29.85
CA PRO A 270 -3.61 -23.60 29.46
C PRO A 270 -3.82 -23.74 27.96
N VAL A 271 -3.30 -22.81 27.16
CA VAL A 271 -3.39 -22.80 25.69
C VAL A 271 -2.42 -23.80 25.07
N THR A 272 -1.19 -23.87 25.58
CA THR A 272 -0.22 -24.90 25.13
C THR A 272 -0.69 -26.29 25.49
N ALA A 273 -1.33 -26.47 26.66
CA ALA A 273 -1.95 -27.72 27.07
C ALA A 273 -3.13 -28.13 26.18
N TRP A 274 -3.89 -27.14 25.64
CA TRP A 274 -4.96 -27.41 24.68
C TRP A 274 -4.38 -28.00 23.37
N CYS A 275 -3.27 -27.45 22.85
CA CYS A 275 -2.60 -27.99 21.67
C CYS A 275 -2.21 -29.46 21.87
N ARG A 276 -1.62 -29.81 23.04
CA ARG A 276 -1.26 -31.20 23.38
C ARG A 276 -2.46 -32.10 23.43
N ARG A 277 -3.54 -31.65 24.09
CA ARG A 277 -4.74 -32.46 24.28
C ARG A 277 -5.42 -32.80 22.96
N HIS A 278 -5.47 -31.83 22.04
CA HIS A 278 -6.20 -31.99 20.77
C HIS A 278 -5.31 -32.35 19.58
N GLY A 279 -3.97 -32.43 19.78
CA GLY A 279 -3.02 -32.72 18.69
C GLY A 279 -3.02 -31.67 17.57
N LYS A 280 -3.34 -30.42 17.88
CA LYS A 280 -3.55 -29.35 16.89
C LYS A 280 -2.44 -28.32 16.93
N TRP A 281 -2.13 -27.76 15.76
CA TRP A 281 -1.31 -26.57 15.62
C TRP A 281 -2.12 -25.32 15.94
N LEU A 282 -1.45 -24.31 16.52
CA LEU A 282 -2.07 -23.03 16.83
C LEU A 282 -1.12 -21.88 16.49
N VAL A 283 -1.65 -20.85 15.79
CA VAL A 283 -1.01 -19.54 15.65
C VAL A 283 -1.78 -18.53 16.48
N ALA A 284 -1.11 -17.80 17.35
CA ALA A 284 -1.73 -16.79 18.21
C ALA A 284 -0.82 -15.58 18.41
N GLY A 285 -1.42 -14.38 18.42
CA GLY A 285 -0.71 -13.12 18.69
C GLY A 285 -0.50 -12.87 20.18
N GLY A 286 0.65 -12.30 20.52
CA GLY A 286 0.97 -11.90 21.89
C GLY A 286 2.13 -10.91 21.92
N ARG A 287 2.55 -10.54 23.14
CA ARG A 287 3.72 -9.68 23.37
C ARG A 287 4.90 -10.52 23.79
N GLU A 288 6.03 -10.34 23.13
CA GLU A 288 7.29 -10.99 23.47
C GLU A 288 8.25 -9.93 24.05
N PRO A 289 8.71 -10.08 25.30
CA PRO A 289 9.69 -9.14 25.88
C PRO A 289 10.95 -9.04 25.03
N LEU A 290 11.51 -7.84 24.94
CA LEU A 290 12.80 -7.67 24.28
C LEU A 290 13.92 -8.32 25.12
N PRO A 291 14.92 -8.96 24.46
CA PRO A 291 16.13 -9.37 25.12
C PRO A 291 16.82 -8.16 25.78
N GLU A 292 17.46 -8.34 26.94
CA GLU A 292 18.15 -7.27 27.67
C GLU A 292 19.18 -6.55 26.80
N SER A 293 19.87 -7.25 25.90
CA SER A 293 20.81 -6.68 24.93
C SER A 293 20.19 -5.66 23.97
N ASP A 294 18.91 -5.78 23.69
CA ASP A 294 18.18 -4.89 22.78
C ASP A 294 17.39 -3.81 23.55
N ALA A 295 17.10 -4.02 24.81
CA ALA A 295 16.42 -3.05 25.68
C ALA A 295 17.19 -1.75 25.86
N ALA A 296 18.52 -1.80 25.80
CA ALA A 296 19.40 -0.62 25.92
C ALA A 296 19.45 0.26 24.64
N ARG A 297 18.92 -0.20 23.50
CA ARG A 297 18.92 0.58 22.26
C ARG A 297 17.76 1.57 22.24
N ARG A 298 18.08 2.86 22.37
CA ARG A 298 17.09 3.93 22.16
C ARG A 298 16.64 3.95 20.70
N SER A 299 15.32 4.06 20.48
CA SER A 299 14.76 4.37 19.17
C SER A 299 15.09 5.83 18.84
N TRP A 300 15.21 6.19 17.53
CA TRP A 300 15.47 7.58 17.14
C TRP A 300 14.31 8.54 17.54
N TRP A 301 13.12 8.02 17.80
CA TRP A 301 11.99 8.80 18.34
C TRP A 301 12.21 9.28 19.76
N ASP A 302 13.02 8.57 20.56
CA ASP A 302 13.36 8.95 21.93
C ASP A 302 14.16 10.25 21.99
N TRP A 303 14.60 10.75 20.82
CA TRP A 303 15.33 12.01 20.66
C TRP A 303 14.43 13.21 20.28
N ILE A 304 13.11 13.00 20.04
CA ILE A 304 12.19 14.08 19.67
C ILE A 304 11.34 14.46 20.90
N PRO A 305 11.62 15.59 21.57
CA PRO A 305 10.84 16.02 22.72
C PRO A 305 9.36 16.18 22.37
N GLY A 306 8.47 15.61 23.19
CA GLY A 306 7.02 15.70 23.03
C GLY A 306 6.37 14.57 22.23
N LEU A 307 7.12 13.73 21.50
CA LEU A 307 6.56 12.52 20.88
C LEU A 307 6.37 11.37 21.88
N GLU A 308 7.11 11.38 22.97
CA GLU A 308 6.93 10.48 24.13
C GLU A 308 5.51 10.55 24.70
N THR A 309 4.90 11.74 24.71
CA THR A 309 3.56 11.95 25.26
C THR A 309 2.43 11.52 24.34
N LEU A 310 2.63 11.47 23.04
CA LEU A 310 1.66 10.94 22.06
C LEU A 310 1.58 9.39 22.08
N SER A 311 2.60 8.74 22.60
CA SER A 311 2.60 7.29 22.88
C SER A 311 2.08 6.96 24.29
N ALA A 312 1.68 7.97 25.09
CA ALA A 312 1.38 7.83 26.51
C ALA A 312 -0.08 7.45 26.81
N GLY A 313 -0.34 6.19 26.80
CA GLY A 313 -1.38 5.56 27.60
C GLY A 313 -0.73 4.65 28.66
N GLY A 314 -0.46 5.18 29.88
CA GLY A 314 -0.07 4.39 31.07
C GLY A 314 1.38 3.87 31.12
N GLY A 315 2.10 4.26 32.13
CA GLY A 315 3.46 4.08 32.54
C GLY A 315 4.11 2.69 32.59
N SER A 316 4.21 1.95 31.51
CA SER A 316 5.11 0.81 31.42
C SER A 316 6.26 1.13 30.48
N THR A 317 7.50 1.08 30.98
CA THR A 317 8.76 1.21 30.24
C THR A 317 9.11 -0.05 29.45
N ASP A 318 8.26 -1.07 29.46
CA ASP A 318 8.56 -2.39 28.90
C ASP A 318 8.45 -2.34 27.38
N ARG A 319 9.58 -2.45 26.73
CA ARG A 319 9.68 -2.63 25.27
C ARG A 319 9.43 -4.11 24.95
N TYR A 320 8.68 -4.36 23.89
CA TYR A 320 8.30 -5.71 23.47
C TYR A 320 8.21 -5.82 21.94
N PHE A 321 8.20 -7.02 21.43
CA PHE A 321 7.81 -7.33 20.08
C PHE A 321 6.34 -7.75 20.04
N ASN A 322 5.58 -7.20 19.10
CA ASN A 322 4.27 -7.74 18.71
C ASN A 322 4.53 -9.02 17.92
N THR A 323 4.25 -10.18 18.49
CA THR A 323 4.72 -11.48 17.99
C THR A 323 3.57 -12.44 17.74
N ALA A 324 3.57 -13.10 16.59
CA ALA A 324 2.79 -14.29 16.32
C ALA A 324 3.61 -15.53 16.72
N PHE A 325 3.07 -16.30 17.64
CA PHE A 325 3.63 -17.55 18.14
C PHE A 325 3.00 -18.73 17.42
N VAL A 326 3.80 -19.69 17.00
CA VAL A 326 3.34 -20.98 16.47
C VAL A 326 3.57 -22.05 17.53
N ILE A 327 2.50 -22.69 17.96
CA ILE A 327 2.51 -23.74 18.94
C ILE A 327 2.22 -25.06 18.23
N GLY A 328 3.14 -26.02 18.38
CA GLY A 328 2.98 -27.36 17.81
C GLY A 328 2.04 -28.26 18.63
N PRO A 329 1.66 -29.45 18.09
CA PRO A 329 0.81 -30.42 18.76
C PRO A 329 1.37 -30.92 20.09
N GLY A 330 2.71 -30.81 20.28
CA GLY A 330 3.37 -31.09 21.55
C GLY A 330 3.20 -30.01 22.62
N GLY A 331 2.52 -28.90 22.31
CA GLY A 331 2.32 -27.80 23.22
C GLY A 331 3.58 -26.95 23.43
N THR A 332 4.55 -26.98 22.51
CA THR A 332 5.76 -26.18 22.53
C THR A 332 5.69 -25.08 21.46
N VAL A 333 6.23 -23.90 21.74
CA VAL A 333 6.41 -22.84 20.76
C VAL A 333 7.55 -23.25 19.83
N VAL A 334 7.24 -23.48 18.56
CA VAL A 334 8.19 -23.96 17.55
C VAL A 334 8.66 -22.86 16.60
N HIS A 335 7.92 -21.76 16.49
CA HIS A 335 8.28 -20.62 15.66
C HIS A 335 7.72 -19.33 16.28
N ARG A 336 8.44 -18.23 16.08
CA ARG A 336 8.04 -16.88 16.50
C ARG A 336 8.25 -15.92 15.36
N ARG A 337 7.31 -15.03 15.17
CA ARG A 337 7.38 -14.01 14.15
C ARG A 337 6.94 -12.65 14.69
N ALA A 338 7.86 -11.72 14.84
CA ALA A 338 7.54 -10.37 15.26
C ALA A 338 7.09 -9.50 14.08
N LYS A 339 6.23 -8.54 14.35
CA LYS A 339 5.72 -7.55 13.39
C LYS A 339 6.84 -6.70 12.81
N SER A 340 6.85 -6.53 11.50
CA SER A 340 7.89 -5.77 10.81
C SER A 340 7.58 -4.29 10.68
N ARG A 341 6.29 -3.96 10.69
CA ARG A 341 5.80 -2.59 10.51
C ARG A 341 4.80 -2.24 11.59
N PRO A 342 5.26 -1.98 12.83
CA PRO A 342 4.41 -1.42 13.86
C PRO A 342 3.70 -0.16 13.36
N ILE A 343 2.45 0.03 13.77
CA ILE A 343 1.66 1.19 13.38
C ILE A 343 2.20 2.40 14.15
N GLN A 344 2.52 3.47 13.44
CA GLN A 344 2.99 4.71 14.03
C GLN A 344 1.91 5.30 14.95
N PHE A 345 2.33 5.97 16.01
CA PHE A 345 1.48 6.57 17.03
C PHE A 345 0.70 5.58 17.92
N PHE A 346 0.95 4.27 17.76
CA PHE A 346 0.46 3.24 18.66
C PHE A 346 1.61 2.59 19.40
N ARG A 347 1.33 2.03 20.58
CA ARG A 347 2.23 1.09 21.25
C ARG A 347 2.09 -0.28 20.57
N ASP A 348 2.69 -0.43 19.41
CA ASP A 348 2.55 -1.63 18.57
C ASP A 348 3.83 -2.49 18.55
N GLY A 349 4.68 -2.29 19.55
CA GLY A 349 5.94 -3.01 19.72
C GLY A 349 7.08 -2.50 18.84
N GLU A 350 8.24 -3.14 18.97
CA GLU A 350 9.43 -2.84 18.17
C GLU A 350 9.40 -3.58 16.82
N PRO A 351 9.97 -2.98 15.76
CA PRO A 351 9.97 -3.62 14.45
C PRO A 351 10.92 -4.83 14.39
N ALA A 352 10.45 -5.92 13.82
CA ALA A 352 11.29 -7.07 13.50
C ALA A 352 12.37 -6.71 12.47
N ARG A 353 13.58 -7.27 12.64
CA ARG A 353 14.73 -7.01 11.76
C ARG A 353 14.65 -7.82 10.45
N GLU A 354 14.17 -9.05 10.51
CA GLU A 354 14.18 -9.98 9.38
C GLU A 354 12.81 -10.60 9.15
N GLN A 355 12.57 -10.98 7.89
CA GLN A 355 11.43 -11.78 7.48
C GLN A 355 11.89 -13.21 7.23
N ARG A 356 11.29 -14.19 7.94
CA ARG A 356 11.60 -15.61 7.75
C ARG A 356 10.30 -16.40 7.58
N VAL A 357 10.31 -17.34 6.64
CA VAL A 357 9.24 -18.33 6.52
C VAL A 357 9.35 -19.36 7.64
N TRP A 358 8.22 -19.95 7.97
CA TRP A 358 8.15 -21.11 8.84
C TRP A 358 8.06 -22.38 7.98
N ASP A 359 9.02 -23.28 8.13
CA ASP A 359 8.96 -24.62 7.54
C ASP A 359 7.97 -25.48 8.35
N SER A 360 6.73 -25.50 7.88
CA SER A 360 5.62 -26.22 8.51
C SER A 360 5.53 -27.65 7.98
N PRO A 361 4.74 -28.54 8.63
CA PRO A 361 4.49 -29.90 8.11
C PRO A 361 3.88 -29.92 6.70
N TRP A 362 3.20 -28.85 6.31
CA TRP A 362 2.50 -28.73 5.02
C TRP A 362 3.29 -27.97 3.97
N GLY A 363 4.47 -27.44 4.32
CA GLY A 363 5.31 -26.61 3.47
C GLY A 363 5.64 -25.26 4.11
N ARG A 364 6.15 -24.32 3.29
CA ARG A 364 6.63 -23.02 3.77
C ARG A 364 5.48 -22.04 3.94
N LEU A 365 5.26 -21.59 5.17
CA LEU A 365 4.28 -20.58 5.51
C LEU A 365 4.96 -19.25 5.86
N GLY A 366 4.52 -18.17 5.22
CA GLY A 366 4.88 -16.82 5.64
C GLY A 366 3.91 -16.32 6.71
N ILE A 367 4.41 -15.65 7.74
CA ILE A 367 3.57 -15.03 8.77
C ILE A 367 3.74 -13.52 8.68
N LEU A 368 2.64 -12.81 8.53
CA LEU A 368 2.51 -11.36 8.51
C LEU A 368 1.59 -10.95 9.65
N ILE A 369 1.85 -9.84 10.31
CA ILE A 369 0.97 -9.38 11.38
C ILE A 369 0.26 -8.10 10.92
N CYS A 370 -1.08 -8.20 10.77
CA CYS A 370 -1.97 -7.06 10.51
C CYS A 370 -1.47 -6.17 9.34
N TYR A 371 -1.05 -4.96 9.65
CA TYR A 371 -0.61 -3.94 8.69
C TYR A 371 0.63 -4.33 7.89
N ASP A 372 1.40 -5.35 8.29
CA ASP A 372 2.53 -5.89 7.52
C ASP A 372 2.13 -6.29 6.09
N ALA A 373 0.92 -6.82 5.89
CA ALA A 373 0.40 -7.20 4.58
C ALA A 373 0.26 -6.03 3.60
N SER A 374 0.19 -4.81 4.11
CA SER A 374 0.09 -3.61 3.31
C SER A 374 1.40 -3.26 2.58
N TYR A 375 2.55 -3.83 3.01
CA TYR A 375 3.87 -3.44 2.54
C TYR A 375 4.56 -4.52 1.70
N ARG A 376 4.95 -4.16 0.47
CA ARG A 376 5.72 -5.02 -0.44
C ARG A 376 7.10 -5.36 0.13
N ARG A 377 7.73 -4.41 0.82
CA ARG A 377 9.01 -4.63 1.48
C ARG A 377 8.96 -5.66 2.61
N VAL A 378 7.77 -6.02 3.08
CA VAL A 378 7.56 -7.08 4.07
C VAL A 378 7.16 -8.40 3.41
N THR A 379 6.27 -8.35 2.41
CA THR A 379 5.74 -9.55 1.76
C THR A 379 6.71 -10.16 0.74
N ASP A 380 7.42 -9.34 -0.04
CA ASP A 380 8.32 -9.81 -1.10
C ASP A 380 9.45 -10.73 -0.60
N PRO A 381 10.10 -10.46 0.56
CA PRO A 381 11.09 -11.38 1.12
C PRO A 381 10.53 -12.77 1.43
N LEU A 382 9.29 -12.88 1.91
CA LEU A 382 8.66 -14.17 2.18
C LEU A 382 8.40 -14.96 0.89
N VAL A 383 7.96 -14.26 -0.17
CA VAL A 383 7.79 -14.86 -1.50
C VAL A 383 9.12 -15.38 -2.05
N ARG A 384 10.21 -14.59 -1.94
CA ARG A 384 11.56 -15.01 -2.36
C ARG A 384 12.07 -16.23 -1.61
N GLN A 385 11.69 -16.39 -0.33
CA GLN A 385 12.00 -17.57 0.47
C GLN A 385 11.10 -18.77 0.16
N GLY A 386 10.17 -18.63 -0.79
CA GLY A 386 9.31 -19.71 -1.26
C GLY A 386 8.07 -19.94 -0.40
N ALA A 387 7.53 -18.90 0.25
CA ALA A 387 6.25 -19.02 0.95
C ALA A 387 5.15 -19.54 0.00
N GLN A 388 4.44 -20.58 0.44
CA GLN A 388 3.39 -21.27 -0.31
C GLN A 388 2.00 -20.77 0.08
N ALA A 389 1.85 -20.29 1.31
CA ALA A 389 0.68 -19.55 1.79
C ALA A 389 1.11 -18.56 2.88
N LEU A 390 0.23 -17.60 3.21
CA LEU A 390 0.46 -16.60 4.24
C LEU A 390 -0.57 -16.73 5.36
N LEU A 391 -0.11 -16.57 6.59
CA LEU A 391 -0.93 -16.47 7.80
C LEU A 391 -0.92 -15.02 8.26
N LEU A 392 -2.10 -14.45 8.51
CA LEU A 392 -2.27 -13.02 8.79
C LEU A 392 -3.16 -12.79 10.03
N PRO A 393 -2.63 -13.05 11.26
CA PRO A 393 -3.30 -12.59 12.47
C PRO A 393 -3.39 -11.07 12.49
N THR A 394 -4.58 -10.54 12.77
CA THR A 394 -4.88 -9.12 12.59
C THR A 394 -5.63 -8.57 13.81
N MET A 395 -5.29 -7.35 14.22
CA MET A 395 -6.07 -6.54 15.13
C MET A 395 -6.90 -5.54 14.32
N ASP A 396 -8.20 -5.72 14.34
CA ASP A 396 -9.18 -4.77 13.80
C ASP A 396 -10.20 -4.51 14.90
N LEU A 397 -10.06 -3.39 15.62
CA LEU A 397 -10.96 -3.05 16.73
C LEU A 397 -12.34 -2.68 16.21
N GLU A 398 -13.39 -3.17 16.84
CA GLU A 398 -14.78 -2.81 16.51
C GLU A 398 -14.98 -1.29 16.47
N ALA A 399 -14.37 -0.57 17.42
CA ALA A 399 -14.41 0.89 17.53
C ALA A 399 -13.88 1.64 16.29
N TRP A 400 -13.00 1.02 15.46
CA TRP A 400 -12.49 1.68 14.24
C TRP A 400 -13.54 1.76 13.13
N GLY A 401 -14.55 0.90 13.19
CA GLY A 401 -15.71 0.91 12.33
C GLY A 401 -15.54 0.11 11.04
N GLU A 402 -16.66 -0.31 10.50
CA GLU A 402 -16.77 -1.24 9.37
C GLU A 402 -15.97 -0.80 8.12
N HIS A 403 -15.93 0.50 7.83
CA HIS A 403 -15.21 1.00 6.67
C HIS A 403 -13.70 0.69 6.73
N GLN A 404 -13.06 0.90 7.88
CA GLN A 404 -11.66 0.53 8.09
C GLN A 404 -11.45 -0.97 7.90
N HIS A 405 -12.34 -1.80 8.45
CA HIS A 405 -12.25 -3.27 8.34
C HIS A 405 -12.37 -3.75 6.90
N ARG A 406 -13.28 -3.16 6.12
CA ARG A 406 -13.41 -3.43 4.68
C ARG A 406 -12.17 -3.05 3.90
N LEU A 407 -11.55 -1.90 4.20
CA LEU A 407 -10.31 -1.48 3.56
C LEU A 407 -9.15 -2.43 3.88
N ASN A 408 -9.00 -2.84 5.13
CA ASN A 408 -7.96 -3.77 5.54
C ASN A 408 -8.15 -5.16 4.92
N ALA A 409 -9.39 -5.67 4.90
CA ALA A 409 -9.75 -6.92 4.22
C ALA A 409 -9.49 -6.86 2.70
N ARG A 410 -9.80 -5.72 2.04
CA ARG A 410 -9.50 -5.48 0.63
C ARG A 410 -8.00 -5.55 0.34
N MET A 411 -7.15 -4.99 1.23
CA MET A 411 -5.70 -5.06 1.05
C MET A 411 -5.17 -6.50 1.09
N ALA A 412 -5.71 -7.36 1.94
CA ALA A 412 -5.36 -8.79 1.94
C ALA A 412 -5.72 -9.47 0.61
N ARG A 413 -6.91 -9.19 0.05
CA ARG A 413 -7.33 -9.71 -1.27
C ARG A 413 -6.42 -9.22 -2.40
N ILE A 414 -6.09 -7.93 -2.43
CA ILE A 414 -5.17 -7.35 -3.41
C ILE A 414 -3.80 -8.03 -3.30
N ARG A 415 -3.30 -8.22 -2.08
CA ARG A 415 -2.00 -8.84 -1.84
C ARG A 415 -1.98 -10.31 -2.28
N ALA A 416 -3.03 -11.07 -2.00
CA ALA A 416 -3.18 -12.43 -2.48
C ALA A 416 -3.14 -12.49 -4.02
N ALA A 417 -3.90 -11.63 -4.69
CA ALA A 417 -3.97 -11.57 -6.15
C ALA A 417 -2.66 -11.11 -6.80
N GLU A 418 -1.99 -10.13 -6.22
CA GLU A 418 -0.72 -9.58 -6.69
C GLU A 418 0.42 -10.60 -6.59
N LEU A 419 0.54 -11.26 -5.45
CA LEU A 419 1.61 -12.23 -5.20
C LEU A 419 1.26 -13.64 -5.68
N GLY A 420 -0.01 -13.90 -5.97
CA GLY A 420 -0.49 -15.23 -6.34
C GLY A 420 -0.43 -16.22 -5.18
N ILE A 421 -0.51 -15.77 -3.92
CA ILE A 421 -0.33 -16.58 -2.72
C ILE A 421 -1.64 -16.62 -1.89
N PRO A 422 -2.14 -17.81 -1.49
CA PRO A 422 -3.26 -17.95 -0.59
C PRO A 422 -2.99 -17.31 0.77
N ILE A 423 -4.04 -16.79 1.42
CA ILE A 423 -3.94 -16.13 2.72
C ILE A 423 -5.04 -16.63 3.66
N LEU A 424 -4.67 -17.05 4.86
CA LEU A 424 -5.57 -17.15 5.99
C LEU A 424 -5.44 -15.88 6.84
N ARG A 425 -6.48 -15.07 6.88
CA ARG A 425 -6.58 -13.88 7.72
C ARG A 425 -7.59 -14.10 8.84
N VAL A 426 -7.17 -13.89 10.09
CA VAL A 426 -8.05 -13.91 11.25
C VAL A 426 -7.95 -12.58 11.97
N ALA A 427 -9.06 -11.83 12.00
CA ALA A 427 -9.18 -10.53 12.63
C ALA A 427 -9.79 -10.64 14.03
N SER A 428 -9.53 -9.67 14.90
CA SER A 428 -10.11 -9.65 16.26
C SER A 428 -11.63 -9.40 16.25
N SER A 429 -12.07 -8.34 15.56
CA SER A 429 -13.49 -8.01 15.38
C SER A 429 -13.83 -7.63 13.93
N GLY A 430 -12.82 -7.63 13.06
CA GLY A 430 -12.95 -7.28 11.65
C GLY A 430 -13.43 -8.43 10.79
N ILE A 431 -13.05 -8.40 9.51
CA ILE A 431 -13.43 -9.42 8.52
C ILE A 431 -12.32 -10.46 8.44
N SER A 432 -12.59 -11.70 8.83
CA SER A 432 -11.66 -12.82 8.63
C SER A 432 -11.89 -13.47 7.27
N GLN A 433 -10.83 -13.98 6.63
CA GLN A 433 -10.88 -14.46 5.25
C GLN A 433 -9.97 -15.68 5.04
N ILE A 434 -10.44 -16.64 4.26
CA ILE A 434 -9.60 -17.63 3.57
C ILE A 434 -9.59 -17.25 2.10
N LEU A 435 -8.42 -16.85 1.60
CA LEU A 435 -8.24 -16.32 0.26
C LEU A 435 -7.45 -17.28 -0.61
N GLU A 436 -7.89 -17.46 -1.84
CA GLU A 436 -7.06 -18.07 -2.89
C GLU A 436 -5.98 -17.10 -3.38
N GLY A 437 -4.96 -17.63 -4.02
CA GLY A 437 -3.90 -16.83 -4.63
C GLY A 437 -4.33 -15.89 -5.76
N ASN A 438 -5.60 -15.88 -6.13
CA ASN A 438 -6.21 -14.91 -7.04
C ASN A 438 -7.01 -13.82 -6.31
N GLY A 439 -7.02 -13.83 -4.98
CA GLY A 439 -7.79 -12.90 -4.15
C GLY A 439 -9.29 -13.25 -4.02
N THR A 440 -9.72 -14.40 -4.54
CA THR A 440 -11.10 -14.91 -4.33
C THR A 440 -11.26 -15.40 -2.90
N GLU A 441 -12.38 -15.09 -2.30
CA GLU A 441 -12.74 -15.54 -0.95
C GLU A 441 -13.35 -16.95 -1.01
N ARG A 442 -12.71 -17.91 -0.35
CA ARG A 442 -13.27 -19.25 -0.12
C ARG A 442 -14.20 -19.29 1.09
N ALA A 443 -13.83 -18.53 2.12
CA ALA A 443 -14.63 -18.37 3.32
C ALA A 443 -14.42 -16.96 3.89
N THR A 444 -15.44 -16.46 4.57
CA THR A 444 -15.43 -15.14 5.20
C THR A 444 -16.23 -15.17 6.49
N ALA A 445 -15.66 -14.61 7.56
CA ALA A 445 -16.41 -14.25 8.76
C ALA A 445 -16.55 -12.72 8.82
N PRO A 446 -17.79 -12.18 8.92
CA PRO A 446 -18.05 -10.75 8.75
C PRO A 446 -17.74 -9.92 9.99
N PHE A 447 -17.74 -8.61 9.84
CA PHE A 447 -17.83 -7.61 10.90
C PHE A 447 -19.32 -7.34 11.27
N PRO A 448 -19.66 -7.01 12.53
CA PRO A 448 -18.85 -7.19 13.73
C PRO A 448 -18.76 -8.66 14.11
N GLY A 449 -17.61 -9.09 14.64
CA GLY A 449 -17.33 -10.48 14.73
C GLY A 449 -16.82 -11.13 16.01
N PRO A 450 -16.90 -10.52 17.24
CA PRO A 450 -16.42 -11.20 18.43
C PRO A 450 -17.07 -12.59 18.60
N GLY A 451 -16.24 -13.63 18.81
CA GLY A 451 -16.68 -15.02 18.95
C GLY A 451 -17.05 -15.72 17.63
N ARG A 452 -16.95 -15.08 16.47
CA ARG A 452 -17.19 -15.73 15.19
C ARG A 452 -16.05 -16.66 14.80
N VAL A 453 -16.41 -17.75 14.14
CA VAL A 453 -15.47 -18.75 13.63
C VAL A 453 -15.41 -18.66 12.12
N ILE A 454 -14.21 -18.75 11.57
CA ILE A 454 -13.95 -19.03 10.17
C ILE A 454 -13.31 -20.40 10.05
N ALA A 455 -13.77 -21.24 9.12
CA ALA A 455 -13.17 -22.54 8.87
C ALA A 455 -13.23 -22.89 7.38
N GLY A 456 -12.29 -23.71 6.94
CA GLY A 456 -12.19 -24.17 5.56
C GLY A 456 -10.83 -24.77 5.26
N SER A 457 -10.50 -24.87 3.97
CA SER A 457 -9.20 -25.34 3.49
C SER A 457 -8.35 -24.19 2.98
N LEU A 458 -7.11 -24.09 3.49
CA LEU A 458 -6.09 -23.18 2.96
C LEU A 458 -5.29 -23.93 1.89
N PRO A 459 -5.38 -23.51 0.62
CA PRO A 459 -4.57 -24.16 -0.42
C PRO A 459 -3.10 -23.79 -0.25
N MET A 460 -2.22 -24.74 -0.55
CA MET A 460 -0.76 -24.52 -0.58
C MET A 460 -0.30 -24.44 -2.03
N ASN A 461 0.45 -23.39 -2.38
CA ASN A 461 1.02 -23.30 -3.71
C ASN A 461 2.17 -24.29 -3.89
N ALA A 462 2.17 -25.06 -4.99
CA ALA A 462 3.21 -26.05 -5.25
C ALA A 462 4.56 -25.45 -5.69
N SER A 463 4.58 -24.25 -6.25
CA SER A 463 5.77 -23.65 -6.85
C SER A 463 6.03 -22.23 -6.33
N PRO A 464 7.31 -21.84 -6.24
CA PRO A 464 7.69 -20.47 -5.96
C PRO A 464 7.08 -19.49 -6.98
N ARG A 465 6.63 -18.34 -6.53
CA ARG A 465 6.07 -17.30 -7.38
C ARG A 465 7.11 -16.26 -7.77
N SER A 466 7.02 -15.78 -9.01
CA SER A 466 7.77 -14.60 -9.42
C SER A 466 7.10 -13.34 -8.89
N LEU A 467 7.90 -12.41 -8.39
CA LEU A 467 7.41 -11.10 -7.99
C LEU A 467 6.98 -10.27 -9.20
N PRO A 468 5.97 -9.41 -9.08
CA PRO A 468 5.62 -8.43 -10.10
C PRO A 468 6.79 -7.49 -10.42
N ILE A 469 6.75 -6.88 -11.63
CA ILE A 469 7.81 -5.99 -12.13
C ILE A 469 8.08 -4.79 -11.22
N ASP A 470 7.07 -4.32 -10.49
CA ASP A 470 7.19 -3.17 -9.60
C ASP A 470 8.10 -3.42 -8.39
N SER A 471 8.46 -4.69 -8.11
CA SER A 471 9.40 -5.03 -7.04
C SER A 471 10.79 -4.40 -7.23
N TRP A 472 11.18 -4.10 -8.47
CA TRP A 472 12.41 -3.38 -8.82
C TRP A 472 12.14 -2.04 -9.52
N LEU A 473 11.05 -1.95 -10.31
CA LEU A 473 10.68 -0.73 -11.02
C LEU A 473 10.39 0.42 -10.06
N ALA A 474 9.60 0.18 -9.01
CA ALA A 474 9.16 1.25 -8.11
C ALA A 474 10.29 1.84 -7.27
N PRO A 475 11.22 1.05 -6.68
CA PRO A 475 12.44 1.59 -6.09
C PRO A 475 13.28 2.40 -7.09
N GLY A 476 13.46 1.91 -8.33
CA GLY A 476 14.18 2.63 -9.39
C GLY A 476 13.55 3.97 -9.74
N CYS A 477 12.23 4.01 -9.89
CA CYS A 477 11.47 5.24 -10.12
C CYS A 477 11.61 6.24 -8.95
N THR A 478 11.70 5.74 -7.70
CA THR A 478 11.91 6.60 -6.53
C THR A 478 13.26 7.31 -6.58
N TRP A 479 14.34 6.58 -6.88
CA TRP A 479 15.67 7.16 -7.04
C TRP A 479 15.73 8.15 -8.21
N ALA A 480 15.14 7.79 -9.35
CA ALA A 480 15.07 8.66 -10.52
C ALA A 480 14.29 9.96 -10.22
N SER A 481 13.17 9.85 -9.48
CA SER A 481 12.38 11.02 -9.05
C SER A 481 13.16 11.91 -8.09
N GLY A 482 13.89 11.34 -7.14
CA GLY A 482 14.78 12.09 -6.24
C GLY A 482 15.85 12.85 -7.01
N GLY A 483 16.54 12.20 -7.96
CA GLY A 483 17.52 12.82 -8.84
C GLY A 483 16.94 13.95 -9.68
N LEU A 484 15.74 13.76 -10.22
CA LEU A 484 15.02 14.80 -10.97
C LEU A 484 14.70 16.02 -10.10
N ILE A 485 14.18 15.80 -8.89
CA ILE A 485 13.87 16.90 -7.94
C ILE A 485 15.12 17.69 -7.61
N LEU A 486 16.24 17.01 -7.36
CA LEU A 486 17.54 17.67 -7.13
C LEU A 486 17.98 18.49 -8.36
N MET A 487 17.85 17.95 -9.58
CA MET A 487 18.17 18.70 -10.81
C MET A 487 17.27 19.94 -11.00
N LEU A 488 16.00 19.86 -10.61
CA LEU A 488 15.08 21.01 -10.68
C LEU A 488 15.42 22.09 -9.63
N ALA A 489 15.99 21.71 -8.50
CA ALA A 489 16.45 22.64 -7.45
C ALA A 489 17.73 23.39 -7.85
N LEU A 490 18.53 22.85 -8.77
CA LEU A 490 19.75 23.53 -9.24
C LEU A 490 19.39 24.74 -10.12
N PRO A 491 20.08 25.88 -9.92
CA PRO A 491 19.86 27.06 -10.74
C PRO A 491 20.14 26.76 -12.23
N LYS A 492 19.29 27.29 -13.13
CA LYS A 492 19.59 27.27 -14.56
C LYS A 492 20.99 27.87 -14.76
N ARG A 493 21.95 27.11 -15.28
CA ARG A 493 23.18 27.68 -15.80
C ARG A 493 22.77 28.72 -16.83
N ARG A 494 22.93 30.01 -16.51
CA ARG A 494 22.84 31.09 -17.50
C ARG A 494 23.87 30.77 -18.57
N GLY A 495 23.43 30.41 -19.76
CA GLY A 495 24.31 30.32 -20.91
C GLY A 495 25.06 31.64 -20.99
N ARG A 496 26.39 31.61 -21.00
CA ARG A 496 27.23 32.75 -21.35
C ARG A 496 26.77 33.15 -22.73
N THR A 497 25.90 34.19 -22.82
CA THR A 497 25.75 34.89 -24.06
C THR A 497 27.09 35.52 -24.35
N ASN A 498 27.84 34.94 -25.30
CA ASN A 498 28.90 35.67 -25.96
C ASN A 498 28.22 36.85 -26.65
N ARG A 499 28.06 37.97 -25.97
CA ARG A 499 27.92 39.22 -26.64
C ARG A 499 29.26 39.45 -27.33
N PRO A 500 29.30 39.63 -28.65
CA PRO A 500 30.50 40.13 -29.27
C PRO A 500 30.79 41.51 -28.66
N ASP A 501 32.02 41.70 -28.30
CA ASP A 501 32.53 42.97 -27.76
C ASP A 501 32.26 44.07 -28.78
N PRO A 502 31.45 45.12 -28.47
CA PRO A 502 31.21 46.22 -29.44
C PRO A 502 32.44 47.09 -29.68
N ASP A 503 33.53 46.89 -28.92
CA ASP A 503 34.72 47.76 -28.96
C ASP A 503 35.93 47.15 -29.70
N ALA A 504 35.72 46.12 -30.53
CA ALA A 504 36.78 45.69 -31.45
C ALA A 504 36.90 46.70 -32.60
N PHE A 505 37.64 47.76 -32.34
CA PHE A 505 38.02 48.75 -33.35
C PHE A 505 38.88 48.11 -34.46
N PRO A 506 38.60 48.37 -35.74
CA PRO A 506 39.52 48.03 -36.80
C PRO A 506 40.65 49.09 -36.83
N LEU A 507 41.88 48.63 -36.52
CA LEU A 507 43.05 49.41 -36.80
C LEU A 507 43.16 49.64 -38.34
N SER A 508 42.89 50.84 -38.79
CA SER A 508 43.21 51.28 -40.13
C SER A 508 44.73 51.37 -40.28
N LEU A 509 45.29 50.65 -41.21
CA LEU A 509 46.62 50.86 -41.78
C LEU A 509 46.50 51.84 -42.90
N SER A 510 47.15 52.97 -42.74
CA SER A 510 47.56 53.90 -43.81
C SER A 510 48.91 53.47 -44.37
#